data_005d9a6fa2bcbb70238a251a90b1e422
#
_entry.id   005d9a6fa2bcbb70238a251a90b1e422
#
_cell.length_a   1.000
_cell.length_b   1.000
_cell.length_c   1.000
_cell.angle_alpha   90.00
_cell.angle_beta   90.00
_cell.angle_gamma   90.00
#
_symmetry.space_group_name_H-M   'P 1'
#
loop_
_entity.id
_entity.type
_entity.pdbx_description
1 polymer ?
#
loop_
_entity_poly.entity_id
_entity_poly.type
_entity_poly.pdbx_seq_one_letter_code
_entity_poly.pdbx_strand_id
1 'polypeptide(L)'
;SPDSKLQELAAGAIRNISVNANNKILIVQEGAVPPLISLLSSSDDKIQEQAAVALRNLSVNPQNEVQIVQEGGMRPLVALLRSSNDKVQRQAAGALANLSVHPKNKVKLVQAGGLPPLVTLLRSGSDKVKEHAAGAMRNLSMNPEVEADLLREGALAPLISLLSSPEIKIQLQAAVALRNLSVTPDSKIKIVE
;
A
#
# COMPACT_ATOMS: atom_id res chain seq x y z
N SER A 1 19.16 17.16 -4.18
CA SER A 1 19.98 18.00 -3.27
C SER A 1 20.35 17.18 -2.05
N PRO A 2 21.56 17.34 -1.46
CA PRO A 2 21.90 16.76 -0.16
C PRO A 2 21.28 17.53 1.04
N ASP A 3 20.70 18.72 0.81
CA ASP A 3 20.09 19.54 1.84
C ASP A 3 18.71 18.97 2.24
N SER A 4 18.63 18.46 3.47
CA SER A 4 17.41 17.86 4.02
C SER A 4 16.25 18.85 4.09
N LYS A 5 16.52 20.14 4.37
CA LYS A 5 15.47 21.16 4.42
C LYS A 5 14.87 21.42 3.04
N LEU A 6 15.69 21.46 2.02
CA LEU A 6 15.23 21.59 0.64
C LEU A 6 14.45 20.36 0.19
N GLN A 7 14.89 19.15 0.56
CA GLN A 7 14.17 17.91 0.28
C GLN A 7 12.78 17.89 0.95
N GLU A 8 12.68 18.29 2.24
CA GLU A 8 11.42 18.39 2.97
C GLU A 8 10.45 19.35 2.28
N LEU A 9 10.94 20.56 1.93
CA LEU A 9 10.12 21.58 1.27
C LEU A 9 9.66 21.14 -0.12
N ALA A 10 10.54 20.55 -0.92
CA ALA A 10 10.21 20.07 -2.25
C ALA A 10 9.17 18.93 -2.20
N ALA A 11 9.36 17.92 -1.34
CA ALA A 11 8.41 16.83 -1.16
C ALA A 11 7.06 17.35 -0.64
N GLY A 12 7.08 18.29 0.31
CA GLY A 12 5.89 18.96 0.84
C GLY A 12 5.13 19.74 -0.22
N ALA A 13 5.83 20.46 -1.11
CA ALA A 13 5.22 21.17 -2.24
C ALA A 13 4.50 20.19 -3.18
N ILE A 14 5.19 19.12 -3.61
CA ILE A 14 4.59 18.10 -4.48
C ILE A 14 3.39 17.43 -3.79
N ARG A 15 3.51 17.09 -2.48
CA ARG A 15 2.40 16.58 -1.69
C ARG A 15 1.18 17.51 -1.79
N ASN A 16 1.37 18.82 -1.59
CA ASN A 16 0.26 19.78 -1.56
C ASN A 16 -0.41 19.92 -2.93
N ILE A 17 0.36 20.04 -4.01
CA ILE A 17 -0.20 20.18 -5.37
C ILE A 17 -0.80 18.85 -5.89
N SER A 18 -0.34 17.69 -5.40
CA SER A 18 -0.86 16.36 -5.77
C SER A 18 -2.27 16.05 -5.21
N VAL A 19 -2.81 16.91 -4.34
CA VAL A 19 -4.21 16.76 -3.86
C VAL A 19 -5.19 16.98 -5.01
N ASN A 20 -4.92 17.93 -5.89
CA ASN A 20 -5.78 18.24 -7.03
C ASN A 20 -5.70 17.12 -8.09
N ALA A 21 -6.86 16.67 -8.57
CA ALA A 21 -6.94 15.55 -9.53
C ALA A 21 -6.23 15.84 -10.86
N ASN A 22 -6.36 17.08 -11.39
CA ASN A 22 -5.76 17.47 -12.66
C ASN A 22 -4.22 17.53 -12.58
N ASN A 23 -3.70 17.89 -11.42
CA ASN A 23 -2.25 17.98 -11.23
C ASN A 23 -1.56 16.63 -11.15
N LYS A 24 -2.28 15.54 -10.77
CA LYS A 24 -1.67 14.22 -10.55
C LYS A 24 -0.97 13.68 -11.80
N ILE A 25 -1.59 13.86 -12.96
CA ILE A 25 -1.01 13.40 -14.24
C ILE A 25 0.20 14.28 -14.60
N LEU A 26 0.03 15.60 -14.54
CA LEU A 26 1.09 16.55 -14.89
C LEU A 26 2.35 16.35 -14.03
N ILE A 27 2.19 16.20 -12.71
CA ILE A 27 3.30 15.98 -11.78
C ILE A 27 4.12 14.74 -12.20
N VAL A 28 3.45 13.67 -12.60
CA VAL A 28 4.11 12.43 -13.02
C VAL A 28 4.77 12.59 -14.39
N GLN A 29 4.11 13.26 -15.34
CA GLN A 29 4.67 13.58 -16.66
C GLN A 29 5.92 14.47 -16.58
N GLU A 30 5.96 15.41 -15.62
CA GLU A 30 7.12 16.26 -15.34
C GLU A 30 8.23 15.54 -14.55
N GLY A 31 8.14 14.21 -14.37
CA GLY A 31 9.20 13.39 -13.82
C GLY A 31 9.38 13.47 -12.30
N ALA A 32 8.33 13.77 -11.55
CA ALA A 32 8.41 13.86 -10.09
C ALA A 32 8.55 12.50 -9.38
N VAL A 33 8.26 11.38 -10.05
CA VAL A 33 8.23 10.05 -9.41
C VAL A 33 9.61 9.58 -8.95
N PRO A 34 10.68 9.59 -9.78
CA PRO A 34 12.00 9.12 -9.34
C PRO A 34 12.55 9.88 -8.12
N PRO A 35 12.54 11.22 -8.08
CA PRO A 35 12.99 11.94 -6.89
C PRO A 35 12.15 11.64 -5.64
N LEU A 36 10.82 11.47 -5.76
CA LEU A 36 9.98 11.08 -4.63
C LEU A 36 10.33 9.68 -4.12
N ILE A 37 10.57 8.72 -5.02
CA ILE A 37 11.01 7.36 -4.66
C ILE A 37 12.34 7.41 -3.91
N SER A 38 13.30 8.22 -4.37
CA SER A 38 14.59 8.40 -3.68
C SER A 38 14.42 8.92 -2.26
N LEU A 39 13.48 9.83 -2.02
CA LEU A 39 13.21 10.39 -0.70
C LEU A 39 12.57 9.41 0.28
N LEU A 40 11.97 8.30 -0.19
CA LEU A 40 11.47 7.24 0.70
C LEU A 40 12.59 6.56 1.51
N SER A 41 13.84 6.66 1.06
CA SER A 41 15.00 6.11 1.74
C SER A 41 15.73 7.13 2.64
N SER A 42 15.15 8.31 2.84
CA SER A 42 15.72 9.32 3.75
C SER A 42 15.79 8.78 5.18
N SER A 43 16.80 9.20 5.94
CA SER A 43 16.87 8.96 7.39
C SER A 43 15.95 9.89 8.20
N ASP A 44 15.35 10.90 7.56
CA ASP A 44 14.41 11.83 8.18
C ASP A 44 12.97 11.37 7.92
N ASP A 45 12.27 10.99 8.98
CA ASP A 45 10.87 10.54 8.93
C ASP A 45 9.91 11.56 8.32
N LYS A 46 10.18 12.87 8.45
CA LYS A 46 9.34 13.91 7.84
C LYS A 46 9.47 13.89 6.33
N ILE A 47 10.69 13.73 5.82
CA ILE A 47 10.94 13.63 4.39
C ILE A 47 10.29 12.37 3.85
N GLN A 48 10.47 11.22 4.53
CA GLN A 48 9.79 9.97 4.16
C GLN A 48 8.28 10.13 4.14
N GLU A 49 7.69 10.76 5.18
CA GLU A 49 6.25 10.99 5.25
C GLU A 49 5.77 11.85 4.08
N GLN A 50 6.43 12.98 3.79
CA GLN A 50 6.03 13.87 2.69
C GLN A 50 6.07 13.15 1.34
N ALA A 51 7.15 12.41 1.08
CA ALA A 51 7.30 11.64 -0.15
C ALA A 51 6.25 10.51 -0.27
N ALA A 52 6.01 9.78 0.81
CA ALA A 52 5.00 8.72 0.83
C ALA A 52 3.57 9.26 0.65
N VAL A 53 3.24 10.42 1.24
CA VAL A 53 1.95 11.10 1.01
C VAL A 53 1.82 11.53 -0.44
N ALA A 54 2.86 12.12 -1.02
CA ALA A 54 2.84 12.53 -2.42
C ALA A 54 2.60 11.33 -3.35
N LEU A 55 3.36 10.25 -3.20
CA LEU A 55 3.19 9.03 -3.98
C LEU A 55 1.81 8.37 -3.77
N ARG A 56 1.28 8.38 -2.54
CA ARG A 56 -0.06 7.91 -2.25
C ARG A 56 -1.12 8.76 -2.98
N ASN A 57 -0.98 10.08 -2.98
CA ASN A 57 -1.91 10.96 -3.70
C ASN A 57 -1.84 10.73 -5.22
N LEU A 58 -0.64 10.56 -5.76
CA LEU A 58 -0.43 10.28 -7.18
C LEU A 58 -0.96 8.90 -7.59
N SER A 59 -0.83 7.90 -6.72
CA SER A 59 -1.26 6.51 -6.98
C SER A 59 -2.79 6.30 -7.03
N VAL A 60 -3.59 7.33 -6.77
CA VAL A 60 -5.06 7.28 -6.98
C VAL A 60 -5.41 7.29 -8.48
N ASN A 61 -4.53 7.79 -9.32
CA ASN A 61 -4.77 7.83 -10.77
C ASN A 61 -4.26 6.53 -11.43
N PRO A 62 -5.10 5.82 -12.23
CA PRO A 62 -4.73 4.54 -12.82
C PRO A 62 -3.49 4.57 -13.74
N GLN A 63 -3.27 5.68 -14.46
CA GLN A 63 -2.08 5.82 -15.32
C GLN A 63 -0.81 5.94 -14.47
N ASN A 64 -0.89 6.66 -13.36
CA ASN A 64 0.23 6.86 -12.45
C ASN A 64 0.59 5.57 -11.68
N GLU A 65 -0.41 4.69 -11.39
CA GLU A 65 -0.17 3.40 -10.72
C GLU A 65 0.89 2.57 -11.46
N VAL A 66 0.78 2.52 -12.78
CA VAL A 66 1.71 1.75 -13.61
C VAL A 66 3.09 2.40 -13.61
N GLN A 67 3.15 3.72 -13.79
CA GLN A 67 4.42 4.46 -13.87
C GLN A 67 5.19 4.43 -12.55
N ILE A 68 4.54 4.65 -11.41
CA ILE A 68 5.17 4.57 -10.08
C ILE A 68 5.85 3.20 -9.88
N VAL A 69 5.20 2.12 -10.32
CA VAL A 69 5.77 0.77 -10.20
C VAL A 69 6.87 0.50 -11.23
N GLN A 70 6.75 1.01 -12.45
CA GLN A 70 7.80 0.90 -13.48
C GLN A 70 9.08 1.63 -13.06
N GLU A 71 8.96 2.75 -12.38
CA GLU A 71 10.09 3.54 -11.87
C GLU A 71 10.65 3.02 -10.53
N GLY A 72 10.18 1.84 -10.07
CA GLY A 72 10.76 1.13 -8.94
C GLY A 72 10.18 1.48 -7.57
N GLY A 73 9.05 2.19 -7.49
CA GLY A 73 8.43 2.63 -6.23
C GLY A 73 7.96 1.50 -5.31
N MET A 74 7.75 0.28 -5.85
CA MET A 74 7.18 -0.83 -5.08
C MET A 74 8.04 -1.22 -3.87
N ARG A 75 9.33 -1.51 -4.09
CA ARG A 75 10.22 -1.99 -3.02
C ARG A 75 10.45 -0.97 -1.90
N PRO A 76 10.72 0.33 -2.17
CA PRO A 76 10.84 1.34 -1.12
C PRO A 76 9.56 1.50 -0.31
N LEU A 77 8.39 1.49 -0.94
CA LEU A 77 7.10 1.55 -0.23
C LEU A 77 6.87 0.31 0.66
N VAL A 78 7.23 -0.89 0.19
CA VAL A 78 7.17 -2.12 1.00
C VAL A 78 8.12 -2.03 2.20
N ALA A 79 9.32 -1.47 2.05
CA ALA A 79 10.25 -1.27 3.17
C ALA A 79 9.65 -0.37 4.25
N LEU A 80 8.93 0.69 3.87
CA LEU A 80 8.29 1.61 4.79
C LEU A 80 7.09 1.01 5.56
N LEU A 81 6.57 -0.14 5.17
CA LEU A 81 5.57 -0.87 5.98
C LEU A 81 6.14 -1.32 7.34
N ARG A 82 7.47 -1.39 7.47
CA ARG A 82 8.17 -1.75 8.70
C ARG A 82 8.67 -0.54 9.49
N SER A 83 8.32 0.67 9.07
CA SER A 83 8.69 1.89 9.79
C SER A 83 8.11 1.88 11.20
N SER A 84 8.89 2.33 12.19
CA SER A 84 8.42 2.59 13.55
C SER A 84 7.56 3.85 13.64
N ASN A 85 7.57 4.67 12.60
CA ASN A 85 6.74 5.87 12.52
C ASN A 85 5.38 5.54 11.90
N ASP A 86 4.32 5.56 12.71
CA ASP A 86 2.94 5.24 12.29
C ASP A 86 2.45 6.07 11.11
N LYS A 87 2.89 7.32 10.98
CA LYS A 87 2.50 8.19 9.88
C LYS A 87 3.12 7.71 8.57
N VAL A 88 4.41 7.42 8.59
CA VAL A 88 5.13 6.87 7.42
C VAL A 88 4.50 5.53 7.02
N GLN A 89 4.34 4.62 7.99
CA GLN A 89 3.75 3.30 7.79
C GLN A 89 2.35 3.39 7.16
N ARG A 90 1.50 4.28 7.68
CA ARG A 90 0.15 4.52 7.15
C ARG A 90 0.16 5.00 5.70
N GLN A 91 1.06 5.92 5.34
CA GLN A 91 1.12 6.44 3.97
C GLN A 91 1.60 5.37 3.00
N ALA A 92 2.62 4.61 3.39
CA ALA A 92 3.12 3.50 2.59
C ALA A 92 2.04 2.43 2.36
N ALA A 93 1.32 2.02 3.41
CA ALA A 93 0.22 1.07 3.30
C ALA A 93 -0.90 1.61 2.37
N GLY A 94 -1.24 2.89 2.48
CA GLY A 94 -2.22 3.54 1.62
C GLY A 94 -1.79 3.61 0.16
N ALA A 95 -0.53 3.93 -0.12
CA ALA A 95 0.02 3.92 -1.48
C ALA A 95 -0.02 2.52 -2.09
N LEU A 96 0.41 1.49 -1.33
CA LEU A 96 0.39 0.11 -1.79
C LEU A 96 -1.03 -0.43 -2.00
N ALA A 97 -1.99 -0.02 -1.15
CA ALA A 97 -3.40 -0.34 -1.36
C ALA A 97 -3.91 0.22 -2.70
N ASN A 98 -3.57 1.47 -3.04
CA ASN A 98 -3.92 2.06 -4.33
C ASN A 98 -3.21 1.32 -5.48
N LEU A 99 -1.89 1.13 -5.39
CA LEU A 99 -1.12 0.45 -6.44
C LEU A 99 -1.58 -0.99 -6.70
N SER A 100 -2.11 -1.68 -5.69
CA SER A 100 -2.63 -3.04 -5.79
C SER A 100 -3.98 -3.16 -6.51
N VAL A 101 -4.60 -2.05 -6.91
CA VAL A 101 -5.79 -2.07 -7.76
C VAL A 101 -5.45 -2.62 -9.15
N HIS A 102 -4.32 -2.22 -9.72
CA HIS A 102 -3.89 -2.66 -11.04
C HIS A 102 -3.45 -4.14 -11.04
N PRO A 103 -3.97 -5.00 -11.94
CA PRO A 103 -3.69 -6.44 -11.92
C PRO A 103 -2.20 -6.81 -11.92
N LYS A 104 -1.40 -6.18 -12.79
CA LYS A 104 0.04 -6.45 -12.89
C LYS A 104 0.83 -6.04 -11.65
N ASN A 105 0.34 -5.07 -10.88
CA ASN A 105 1.01 -4.61 -9.67
C ASN A 105 0.80 -5.57 -8.48
N LYS A 106 -0.27 -6.37 -8.49
CA LYS A 106 -0.53 -7.37 -7.43
C LYS A 106 0.61 -8.38 -7.32
N VAL A 107 1.00 -8.98 -8.45
CA VAL A 107 2.12 -9.92 -8.50
C VAL A 107 3.44 -9.23 -8.12
N LYS A 108 3.67 -8.01 -8.61
CA LYS A 108 4.89 -7.24 -8.25
C LYS A 108 4.96 -6.91 -6.76
N LEU A 109 3.83 -6.66 -6.10
CA LEU A 109 3.77 -6.43 -4.66
C LEU A 109 4.19 -7.68 -3.87
N VAL A 110 3.71 -8.86 -4.29
CA VAL A 110 4.14 -10.14 -3.70
C VAL A 110 5.64 -10.37 -3.92
N GLN A 111 6.12 -10.21 -5.16
CA GLN A 111 7.55 -10.36 -5.50
C GLN A 111 8.45 -9.36 -4.75
N ALA A 112 7.94 -8.20 -4.38
CA ALA A 112 8.65 -7.23 -3.55
C ALA A 112 8.65 -7.59 -2.06
N GLY A 113 8.04 -8.70 -1.65
CA GLY A 113 7.95 -9.14 -0.26
C GLY A 113 6.94 -8.35 0.57
N GLY A 114 5.88 -7.84 -0.07
CA GLY A 114 4.87 -6.99 0.58
C GLY A 114 3.87 -7.74 1.45
N LEU A 115 3.65 -9.07 1.23
CA LEU A 115 2.64 -9.83 1.97
C LEU A 115 2.93 -9.93 3.48
N PRO A 116 4.11 -10.38 3.94
CA PRO A 116 4.36 -10.53 5.38
C PRO A 116 4.13 -9.23 6.18
N PRO A 117 4.68 -8.07 5.77
CA PRO A 117 4.42 -6.84 6.50
C PRO A 117 2.96 -6.39 6.43
N LEU A 118 2.25 -6.56 5.30
CA LEU A 118 0.84 -6.22 5.21
C LEU A 118 -0.03 -7.12 6.12
N VAL A 119 0.25 -8.42 6.20
CA VAL A 119 -0.42 -9.33 7.15
C VAL A 119 -0.18 -8.90 8.59
N THR A 120 1.04 -8.49 8.93
CA THR A 120 1.36 -7.93 10.25
C THR A 120 0.52 -6.68 10.54
N LEU A 121 0.37 -5.78 9.56
CA LEU A 121 -0.38 -4.53 9.70
C LEU A 121 -1.89 -4.72 9.86
N LEU A 122 -2.46 -5.87 9.52
CA LEU A 122 -3.85 -6.20 9.85
C LEU A 122 -4.09 -6.24 11.37
N ARG A 123 -3.03 -6.41 12.18
CA ARG A 123 -3.07 -6.39 13.65
C ARG A 123 -2.55 -5.08 14.25
N SER A 124 -2.33 -4.04 13.43
CA SER A 124 -1.85 -2.74 13.91
C SER A 124 -2.80 -2.12 14.94
N GLY A 125 -2.26 -1.39 15.91
CA GLY A 125 -3.07 -0.57 16.85
C GLY A 125 -3.76 0.62 16.16
N SER A 126 -3.33 1.01 14.97
CA SER A 126 -3.91 2.12 14.20
C SER A 126 -5.00 1.63 13.24
N ASP A 127 -6.24 2.10 13.43
CA ASP A 127 -7.35 1.75 12.53
C ASP A 127 -7.10 2.20 11.10
N LYS A 128 -6.40 3.32 10.89
CA LYS A 128 -6.05 3.78 9.55
C LYS A 128 -5.02 2.88 8.86
N VAL A 129 -4.07 2.32 9.61
CA VAL A 129 -3.12 1.34 9.08
C VAL A 129 -3.85 0.04 8.75
N LYS A 130 -4.71 -0.47 9.67
CA LYS A 130 -5.55 -1.65 9.44
C LYS A 130 -6.44 -1.48 8.20
N GLU A 131 -7.10 -0.32 8.05
CA GLU A 131 -7.96 -0.01 6.89
C GLU A 131 -7.20 -0.16 5.57
N HIS A 132 -5.99 0.43 5.49
CA HIS A 132 -5.17 0.35 4.27
C HIS A 132 -4.62 -1.06 4.03
N ALA A 133 -4.15 -1.74 5.08
CA ALA A 133 -3.68 -3.11 4.96
C ALA A 133 -4.80 -4.06 4.48
N ALA A 134 -5.99 -3.97 5.09
CA ALA A 134 -7.16 -4.73 4.68
C ALA A 134 -7.61 -4.39 3.24
N GLY A 135 -7.51 -3.12 2.84
CA GLY A 135 -7.77 -2.68 1.47
C GLY A 135 -6.80 -3.30 0.46
N ALA A 136 -5.51 -3.37 0.80
CA ALA A 136 -4.51 -4.06 -0.02
C ALA A 136 -4.83 -5.56 -0.11
N MET A 137 -5.16 -6.22 1.02
CA MET A 137 -5.54 -7.65 1.04
C MET A 137 -6.78 -7.90 0.16
N ARG A 138 -7.81 -7.05 0.25
CA ARG A 138 -8.98 -7.14 -0.64
C ARG A 138 -8.58 -7.11 -2.11
N ASN A 139 -7.73 -6.18 -2.50
CA ASN A 139 -7.30 -6.06 -3.88
C ASN A 139 -6.47 -7.26 -4.34
N LEU A 140 -5.55 -7.73 -3.48
CA LEU A 140 -4.70 -8.91 -3.75
C LEU A 140 -5.53 -10.18 -3.88
N SER A 141 -6.54 -10.39 -3.02
CA SER A 141 -7.41 -11.57 -3.04
C SER A 141 -8.26 -11.72 -4.30
N MET A 142 -8.31 -10.70 -5.15
CA MET A 142 -8.94 -10.77 -6.47
C MET A 142 -8.05 -11.42 -7.56
N ASN A 143 -6.81 -11.79 -7.24
CA ASN A 143 -5.90 -12.41 -8.18
C ASN A 143 -5.61 -13.87 -7.77
N PRO A 144 -6.07 -14.87 -8.54
CA PRO A 144 -5.85 -16.29 -8.22
C PRO A 144 -4.38 -16.67 -8.05
N GLU A 145 -3.46 -16.02 -8.79
CA GLU A 145 -2.02 -16.27 -8.68
C GLU A 145 -1.44 -15.87 -7.31
N VAL A 146 -2.11 -14.98 -6.58
CA VAL A 146 -1.65 -14.45 -5.28
C VAL A 146 -2.35 -15.14 -4.11
N GLU A 147 -3.44 -15.82 -4.36
CA GLU A 147 -4.30 -16.40 -3.32
C GLU A 147 -3.55 -17.42 -2.44
N ALA A 148 -2.84 -18.36 -3.06
CA ALA A 148 -2.05 -19.35 -2.32
C ALA A 148 -0.99 -18.69 -1.43
N ASP A 149 -0.38 -17.60 -1.89
CA ASP A 149 0.59 -16.82 -1.12
C ASP A 149 -0.06 -16.13 0.08
N LEU A 150 -1.26 -15.55 -0.09
CA LEU A 150 -2.01 -14.93 1.01
C LEU A 150 -2.34 -15.93 2.12
N LEU A 151 -2.76 -17.14 1.76
CA LEU A 151 -3.07 -18.21 2.72
C LEU A 151 -1.80 -18.70 3.43
N ARG A 152 -0.71 -18.90 2.69
CA ARG A 152 0.59 -19.32 3.23
C ARG A 152 1.17 -18.32 4.22
N GLU A 153 1.02 -17.02 3.94
CA GLU A 153 1.45 -15.94 4.81
C GLU A 153 0.52 -15.70 6.02
N GLY A 154 -0.54 -16.52 6.16
CA GLY A 154 -1.43 -16.49 7.31
C GLY A 154 -2.38 -15.30 7.36
N ALA A 155 -2.80 -14.78 6.20
CA ALA A 155 -3.73 -13.65 6.13
C ALA A 155 -5.12 -13.96 6.68
N LEU A 156 -5.53 -15.23 6.69
CA LEU A 156 -6.90 -15.67 7.02
C LEU A 156 -7.32 -15.27 8.44
N ALA A 157 -6.54 -15.66 9.45
CA ALA A 157 -6.89 -15.39 10.85
C ALA A 157 -7.03 -13.90 11.19
N PRO A 158 -6.09 -13.01 10.79
CA PRO A 158 -6.27 -11.58 11.04
C PRO A 158 -7.43 -10.97 10.25
N LEU A 159 -7.74 -11.43 9.03
CA LEU A 159 -8.91 -10.97 8.29
C LEU A 159 -10.22 -11.37 8.99
N ILE A 160 -10.32 -12.58 9.52
CA ILE A 160 -11.48 -13.02 10.32
C ILE A 160 -11.63 -12.14 11.57
N SER A 161 -10.54 -11.86 12.28
CA SER A 161 -10.55 -10.98 13.45
C SER A 161 -11.07 -9.57 13.12
N LEU A 162 -10.76 -9.05 11.94
CA LEU A 162 -11.22 -7.72 11.51
C LEU A 162 -12.73 -7.65 11.21
N LEU A 163 -13.44 -8.77 11.09
CA LEU A 163 -14.91 -8.76 10.95
C LEU A 163 -15.60 -8.21 12.20
N SER A 164 -14.94 -8.25 13.37
CA SER A 164 -15.41 -7.67 14.62
C SER A 164 -14.86 -6.27 14.91
N SER A 165 -14.22 -5.62 13.95
CA SER A 165 -13.70 -4.26 14.10
C SER A 165 -14.86 -3.27 14.36
N PRO A 166 -14.72 -2.26 15.23
CA PRO A 166 -15.72 -1.20 15.38
C PRO A 166 -15.83 -0.31 14.12
N GLU A 167 -14.82 -0.33 13.25
CA GLU A 167 -14.77 0.47 12.04
C GLU A 167 -15.39 -0.27 10.85
N ILE A 168 -16.56 0.15 10.38
CA ILE A 168 -17.31 -0.47 9.27
C ILE A 168 -16.44 -0.62 7.99
N LYS A 169 -15.57 0.36 7.71
CA LYS A 169 -14.69 0.30 6.55
C LYS A 169 -13.71 -0.87 6.63
N ILE A 170 -13.18 -1.14 7.82
CA ILE A 170 -12.27 -2.26 8.05
C ILE A 170 -13.03 -3.58 7.90
N GLN A 171 -14.21 -3.70 8.52
CA GLN A 171 -15.07 -4.88 8.38
C GLN A 171 -15.35 -5.18 6.90
N LEU A 172 -15.74 -4.15 6.12
CA LEU A 172 -16.05 -4.31 4.70
C LEU A 172 -14.83 -4.82 3.90
N GLN A 173 -13.64 -4.23 4.11
CA GLN A 173 -12.44 -4.67 3.41
C GLN A 173 -12.12 -6.13 3.74
N ALA A 174 -12.19 -6.51 5.01
CA ALA A 174 -11.93 -7.88 5.47
C ALA A 174 -12.96 -8.87 4.92
N ALA A 175 -14.25 -8.55 4.99
CA ALA A 175 -15.32 -9.40 4.47
C ALA A 175 -15.18 -9.65 2.96
N VAL A 176 -14.85 -8.61 2.18
CA VAL A 176 -14.65 -8.77 0.73
C VAL A 176 -13.40 -9.59 0.44
N ALA A 177 -12.30 -9.39 1.18
CA ALA A 177 -11.09 -10.20 1.03
C ALA A 177 -11.39 -11.69 1.31
N LEU A 178 -12.06 -11.99 2.42
CA LEU A 178 -12.46 -13.36 2.80
C LEU A 178 -13.40 -13.99 1.77
N ARG A 179 -14.40 -13.22 1.28
CA ARG A 179 -15.29 -13.69 0.21
C ARG A 179 -14.49 -14.09 -1.03
N ASN A 180 -13.53 -13.28 -1.46
CA ASN A 180 -12.72 -13.61 -2.62
C ASN A 180 -11.91 -14.89 -2.39
N LEU A 181 -11.25 -15.02 -1.23
CA LEU A 181 -10.48 -16.19 -0.85
C LEU A 181 -11.34 -17.47 -0.69
N SER A 182 -12.66 -17.37 -0.49
CA SER A 182 -13.56 -18.51 -0.33
C SER A 182 -14.07 -19.10 -1.65
N VAL A 183 -13.76 -18.49 -2.79
CA VAL A 183 -14.34 -18.90 -4.09
C VAL A 183 -13.58 -20.08 -4.69
N THR A 184 -12.28 -20.21 -4.44
CA THR A 184 -11.49 -21.30 -5.05
C THR A 184 -11.58 -22.60 -4.26
N PRO A 185 -11.49 -23.77 -4.94
CA PRO A 185 -11.55 -25.07 -4.29
C PRO A 185 -10.45 -25.30 -3.23
N ASP A 186 -9.23 -24.83 -3.51
CA ASP A 186 -8.07 -25.00 -2.63
C ASP A 186 -8.20 -24.18 -1.34
N SER A 187 -8.84 -23.02 -1.40
CA SER A 187 -9.12 -22.19 -0.23
C SER A 187 -10.14 -22.82 0.70
N LYS A 188 -11.15 -23.52 0.14
CA LYS A 188 -12.21 -24.16 0.93
C LYS A 188 -11.66 -25.26 1.84
N ILE A 189 -10.64 -25.98 1.40
CA ILE A 189 -10.01 -27.05 2.18
C ILE A 189 -9.20 -26.47 3.33
N LYS A 190 -8.41 -25.41 3.10
CA LYS A 190 -7.56 -24.79 4.12
C LYS A 190 -8.31 -23.92 5.15
N ILE A 191 -9.57 -23.56 4.88
CA ILE A 191 -10.41 -22.82 5.84
C ILE A 191 -11.05 -23.77 6.87
N VAL A 192 -11.13 -25.07 6.56
CA VAL A 192 -11.83 -26.07 7.38
C VAL A 192 -10.85 -26.91 8.22
N GLU A 193 -9.56 -26.92 7.90
CA GLU A 193 -8.49 -27.51 8.71
C GLU A 193 -7.96 -26.53 9.76
#